data_0582ce23aa881c087898a33a769bf34f
#
_entry.id   0582ce23aa881c087898a33a769bf34f
#
_cell.length_a   1.000
_cell.length_b   1.000
_cell.length_c   1.000
_cell.angle_alpha   90.00
_cell.angle_beta   90.00
_cell.angle_gamma   90.00
#
_symmetry.space_group_name_H-M   'P 1'
#
loop_
_entity.id
_entity.type
_entity.pdbx_description
1 polymer ?
#
loop_
_entity_poly.entity_id
_entity_poly.type
_entity_poly.pdbx_seq_one_letter_code
_entity_poly.pdbx_strand_id
1 'polypeptide(L)'
;MPIVLENLIIPIKIVYQVGPPIYQGQYVYVYDLASRFNEDLLKGCHSLMKWDDMCPYMSNLGLGPKVIEKSKEKALLKESWYATNQFSLEVIFHNTMKNYKCLTNDSSLASAIYVPYYAGLDVGQYLWGGFNVSIRDASPKELVKWLAQQPEWKRMWGRDHFMVVGRVGWDFRRRTENNDDWGTKLMLLPEARNMSIMLIESGSKVNEFPIPYPTYFHPSKDKEVFQWQKKMIKVKRPYLFSFAGAPRPNSNSSSSIRNEIIKQCQSSRSCKLLSCNDGHNYCNDPVHVTKVFQSSVFCLQPPGDSFTRRSTFDSILAGCIPVFFHPESAYNQYLWHLPRNGSSYSVYIQERDVKEKRVMINEKLSRVPKSEVLAMRKEIVRLIPRIIYRYPSSRLETIEDAFDIAVKGILGRIEAARRNFTNVNYTIS
;
A
#
# COMPACT_ATOMS: atom_id res chain seq x y z
N MET A 1 -33.14 -11.47 -12.33
CA MET A 1 -32.36 -11.86 -13.53
C MET A 1 -30.90 -11.58 -13.23
N PRO A 2 -29.98 -12.52 -13.37
CA PRO A 2 -28.57 -12.23 -13.21
C PRO A 2 -28.14 -11.27 -14.32
N ILE A 3 -27.44 -10.19 -13.96
CA ILE A 3 -26.87 -9.23 -14.91
C ILE A 3 -25.67 -9.93 -15.56
N VAL A 4 -25.93 -10.72 -16.59
CA VAL A 4 -24.90 -11.27 -17.46
C VAL A 4 -24.47 -10.12 -18.37
N LEU A 5 -23.30 -9.54 -18.08
CA LEU A 5 -22.64 -8.60 -19.01
C LEU A 5 -22.01 -9.41 -20.15
N GLU A 6 -22.86 -10.01 -21.01
CA GLU A 6 -22.41 -10.69 -22.21
C GLU A 6 -21.97 -9.65 -23.26
N ASN A 7 -20.74 -9.83 -23.73
CA ASN A 7 -20.20 -9.29 -24.97
C ASN A 7 -20.10 -7.76 -25.15
N LEU A 8 -19.32 -7.08 -24.28
CA LEU A 8 -18.78 -5.78 -24.63
C LEU A 8 -17.25 -5.88 -24.76
N ILE A 9 -16.80 -6.41 -25.89
CA ILE A 9 -15.40 -6.25 -26.34
C ILE A 9 -15.29 -4.81 -26.87
N ILE A 10 -14.95 -3.88 -26.00
CA ILE A 10 -14.60 -2.52 -26.39
C ILE A 10 -13.09 -2.52 -26.70
N PRO A 11 -12.65 -2.05 -27.89
CA PRO A 11 -11.23 -1.84 -28.15
C PRO A 11 -10.72 -0.71 -27.22
N ILE A 12 -10.14 -1.11 -26.08
CA ILE A 12 -9.44 -0.16 -25.20
C ILE A 12 -8.10 0.10 -25.88
N LYS A 13 -7.96 1.23 -26.55
CA LYS A 13 -6.65 1.82 -26.82
C LYS A 13 -6.06 2.18 -25.46
N ILE A 14 -5.15 1.35 -24.95
CA ILE A 14 -4.38 1.67 -23.75
C ILE A 14 -3.44 2.79 -24.19
N VAL A 15 -3.76 4.02 -23.80
CA VAL A 15 -2.88 5.18 -24.02
C VAL A 15 -1.80 5.07 -22.96
N TYR A 16 -0.63 4.62 -23.38
CA TYR A 16 0.57 4.67 -22.57
C TYR A 16 0.98 6.13 -22.43
N GLN A 17 0.99 6.65 -21.21
CA GLN A 17 1.68 7.90 -20.94
C GLN A 17 3.19 7.60 -20.96
N VAL A 18 3.79 7.69 -22.12
CA VAL A 18 5.24 7.80 -22.26
C VAL A 18 5.60 9.22 -21.87
N GLY A 19 5.82 9.44 -20.58
CA GLY A 19 6.43 10.69 -20.12
C GLY A 19 7.93 10.65 -20.44
N PRO A 20 8.55 11.78 -20.84
CA PRO A 20 10.01 11.84 -20.94
C PRO A 20 10.63 11.53 -19.56
N PRO A 21 11.88 11.03 -19.52
CA PRO A 21 12.57 10.77 -18.26
C PRO A 21 12.78 12.10 -17.51
N ILE A 22 11.92 12.35 -16.52
CA ILE A 22 11.82 13.62 -15.76
C ILE A 22 12.99 13.79 -14.78
N TYR A 23 13.98 12.90 -14.81
CA TYR A 23 14.99 12.80 -13.75
C TYR A 23 16.35 13.40 -14.10
N GLN A 24 16.49 14.18 -15.15
CA GLN A 24 17.76 14.88 -15.40
C GLN A 24 18.06 15.85 -14.25
N GLY A 25 19.08 15.50 -13.44
CA GLY A 25 19.58 16.34 -12.35
C GLY A 25 18.95 16.10 -10.96
N GLN A 26 18.03 15.14 -10.81
CA GLN A 26 17.43 14.82 -9.49
C GLN A 26 17.98 13.50 -8.95
N TYR A 27 19.12 13.57 -8.25
CA TYR A 27 19.78 12.42 -7.67
C TYR A 27 19.28 12.12 -6.25
N VAL A 28 19.31 10.84 -5.86
CA VAL A 28 19.04 10.37 -4.52
C VAL A 28 20.34 9.81 -3.93
N TYR A 29 20.70 10.27 -2.75
CA TYR A 29 21.74 9.68 -1.93
C TYR A 29 21.09 8.74 -0.92
N VAL A 30 21.67 7.55 -0.72
CA VAL A 30 21.19 6.57 0.24
C VAL A 30 22.21 6.47 1.37
N TYR A 31 21.75 6.67 2.61
CA TYR A 31 22.64 6.47 3.75
C TYR A 31 23.07 5.01 3.89
N ASP A 32 24.33 4.80 4.20
CA ASP A 32 24.84 3.52 4.71
C ASP A 32 24.64 3.48 6.23
N LEU A 33 23.51 2.93 6.66
CA LEU A 33 23.17 2.79 8.07
C LEU A 33 23.83 1.56 8.66
N ALA A 34 24.10 1.57 9.98
CA ALA A 34 24.51 0.38 10.69
C ALA A 34 23.46 -0.76 10.48
N SER A 35 23.92 -1.99 10.26
CA SER A 35 23.12 -3.15 9.86
C SER A 35 21.92 -3.44 10.79
N ARG A 36 22.00 -3.06 12.08
CA ARG A 36 20.90 -3.20 13.04
C ARG A 36 19.62 -2.45 12.66
N PHE A 37 19.72 -1.41 11.82
CA PHE A 37 18.55 -0.66 11.35
C PHE A 37 17.85 -1.31 10.16
N ASN A 38 18.47 -2.29 9.52
CA ASN A 38 17.91 -2.93 8.31
C ASN A 38 18.32 -4.41 8.17
N GLU A 39 19.57 -4.73 7.82
CA GLU A 39 19.99 -6.08 7.45
C GLU A 39 19.91 -7.09 8.60
N ASP A 40 20.24 -6.68 9.83
CA ASP A 40 20.17 -7.57 10.99
C ASP A 40 18.73 -7.93 11.36
N LEU A 41 17.76 -7.03 11.08
CA LEU A 41 16.35 -7.36 11.19
C LEU A 41 15.94 -8.49 10.23
N LEU A 42 16.52 -8.52 9.02
CA LEU A 42 16.25 -9.60 8.06
C LEU A 42 16.89 -10.93 8.50
N LYS A 43 18.06 -10.91 9.15
CA LYS A 43 18.67 -12.10 9.74
C LYS A 43 17.85 -12.63 10.92
N GLY A 44 17.29 -11.74 11.73
CA GLY A 44 16.41 -12.05 12.87
C GLY A 44 14.93 -12.22 12.51
N CYS A 45 14.61 -12.53 11.27
CA CYS A 45 13.24 -12.45 10.71
C CYS A 45 12.20 -13.33 11.41
N HIS A 46 12.59 -14.39 12.11
CA HIS A 46 11.66 -15.23 12.92
C HIS A 46 11.02 -14.47 14.07
N SER A 47 11.63 -13.41 14.58
CA SER A 47 11.17 -12.64 15.73
C SER A 47 10.45 -11.33 15.35
N LEU A 48 10.31 -11.01 14.06
CA LEU A 48 9.72 -9.74 13.60
C LEU A 48 8.21 -9.63 13.84
N MET A 49 7.52 -10.75 14.02
CA MET A 49 6.10 -10.78 14.36
C MET A 49 5.80 -11.94 15.31
N LYS A 50 4.91 -11.71 16.27
CA LYS A 50 4.54 -12.72 17.26
C LYS A 50 3.79 -13.93 16.67
N TRP A 51 2.99 -13.70 15.63
CA TRP A 51 2.03 -14.66 15.09
C TRP A 51 2.43 -15.30 13.77
N ASP A 52 3.46 -14.79 13.12
CA ASP A 52 3.83 -15.19 11.77
C ASP A 52 5.35 -15.17 11.62
N ASP A 53 5.91 -16.23 11.07
CA ASP A 53 7.31 -16.27 10.70
C ASP A 53 7.53 -15.40 9.46
N MET A 54 8.23 -14.28 9.63
CA MET A 54 8.50 -13.35 8.54
C MET A 54 9.60 -13.81 7.59
N CYS A 55 10.40 -14.82 7.94
CA CYS A 55 11.55 -15.23 7.14
C CYS A 55 11.21 -15.68 5.71
N PRO A 56 10.16 -16.45 5.45
CA PRO A 56 9.75 -16.76 4.09
C PRO A 56 9.48 -15.52 3.24
N TYR A 57 8.89 -14.48 3.85
CA TYR A 57 8.51 -13.24 3.16
C TYR A 57 9.69 -12.32 2.86
N MET A 58 10.86 -12.54 3.50
CA MET A 58 12.08 -11.79 3.21
C MET A 58 12.82 -12.33 1.97
N SER A 59 12.45 -13.50 1.47
CA SER A 59 12.98 -14.08 0.23
C SER A 59 12.63 -13.22 -0.99
N ASN A 60 13.35 -13.40 -2.09
CA ASN A 60 13.13 -12.67 -3.34
C ASN A 60 13.09 -11.14 -3.15
N LEU A 61 14.05 -10.59 -2.37
CA LEU A 61 14.18 -9.16 -2.12
C LEU A 61 12.96 -8.53 -1.38
N GLY A 62 12.31 -9.30 -0.50
CA GLY A 62 11.14 -8.91 0.26
C GLY A 62 9.79 -9.22 -0.40
N LEU A 63 9.80 -9.85 -1.59
CA LEU A 63 8.57 -10.23 -2.28
C LEU A 63 7.92 -11.49 -1.71
N GLY A 64 8.69 -12.28 -0.95
CA GLY A 64 8.25 -13.58 -0.46
C GLY A 64 8.41 -14.72 -1.47
N PRO A 65 7.90 -15.91 -1.16
CA PRO A 65 8.02 -17.06 -2.03
C PRO A 65 7.21 -16.90 -3.32
N LYS A 66 7.74 -17.45 -4.41
CA LYS A 66 7.05 -17.45 -5.71
C LYS A 66 5.78 -18.29 -5.64
N VAL A 67 4.68 -17.76 -6.16
CA VAL A 67 3.37 -18.45 -6.18
C VAL A 67 3.28 -19.35 -7.42
N ILE A 68 3.01 -20.63 -7.18
CA ILE A 68 2.76 -21.61 -8.24
C ILE A 68 1.30 -22.05 -8.17
N GLU A 69 0.49 -21.62 -9.15
CA GLU A 69 -0.89 -22.04 -9.23
C GLU A 69 -1.03 -23.44 -9.85
N LYS A 70 -1.50 -24.40 -9.03
CA LYS A 70 -1.70 -25.81 -9.45
C LYS A 70 -3.05 -26.04 -10.16
N SER A 71 -3.98 -25.11 -10.09
CA SER A 71 -5.33 -25.21 -10.68
C SER A 71 -5.31 -25.26 -12.20
N LYS A 72 -6.23 -26.01 -12.81
CA LYS A 72 -6.44 -26.03 -14.27
C LYS A 72 -6.91 -24.66 -14.79
N GLU A 73 -7.82 -24.01 -14.06
CA GLU A 73 -8.26 -22.65 -14.35
C GLU A 73 -7.29 -21.65 -13.74
N LYS A 74 -6.44 -21.08 -14.59
CA LYS A 74 -5.39 -20.14 -14.14
C LYS A 74 -5.96 -18.75 -13.83
N ALA A 75 -6.07 -18.40 -12.56
CA ALA A 75 -6.38 -17.03 -12.13
C ALA A 75 -5.21 -16.08 -12.42
N LEU A 76 -4.00 -16.53 -12.13
CA LEU A 76 -2.77 -15.76 -12.24
C LEU A 76 -2.13 -15.89 -13.63
N LEU A 77 -1.16 -15.06 -13.93
CA LEU A 77 -0.17 -15.31 -15.00
C LEU A 77 0.85 -16.34 -14.49
N LYS A 78 1.60 -16.94 -15.41
CA LYS A 78 2.60 -17.96 -15.07
C LYS A 78 3.74 -17.39 -14.21
N GLU A 79 4.11 -16.14 -14.47
CA GLU A 79 5.25 -15.46 -13.86
C GLU A 79 4.81 -14.25 -13.02
N SER A 80 5.74 -13.69 -12.22
CA SER A 80 5.60 -12.40 -11.51
C SER A 80 4.67 -12.39 -10.30
N TRP A 81 4.31 -13.57 -9.77
CA TRP A 81 3.45 -13.67 -8.58
C TRP A 81 4.22 -14.21 -7.38
N TYR A 82 4.06 -13.53 -6.26
CA TYR A 82 4.75 -13.83 -5.01
C TYR A 82 3.76 -13.74 -3.84
N ALA A 83 3.97 -14.57 -2.82
CA ALA A 83 3.19 -14.51 -1.57
C ALA A 83 3.75 -13.39 -0.68
N THR A 84 3.60 -12.16 -1.14
CA THR A 84 4.15 -10.96 -0.51
C THR A 84 3.42 -10.62 0.77
N ASN A 85 4.16 -10.36 1.84
CA ASN A 85 3.58 -9.85 3.08
C ASN A 85 3.28 -8.34 2.97
N GLN A 86 2.17 -7.89 3.53
CA GLN A 86 1.76 -6.47 3.47
C GLN A 86 2.74 -5.52 4.18
N PHE A 87 3.57 -6.02 5.09
CA PHE A 87 4.55 -5.26 5.86
C PHE A 87 5.97 -5.32 5.26
N SER A 88 6.16 -5.95 4.09
CA SER A 88 7.46 -6.05 3.41
C SER A 88 7.82 -4.81 2.58
N LEU A 89 7.00 -3.75 2.60
CA LEU A 89 7.18 -2.55 1.76
C LEU A 89 8.58 -1.94 1.88
N GLU A 90 9.11 -1.82 3.08
CA GLU A 90 10.43 -1.23 3.35
C GLU A 90 11.56 -1.99 2.64
N VAL A 91 11.50 -3.32 2.69
CA VAL A 91 12.48 -4.20 2.07
C VAL A 91 12.39 -4.13 0.55
N ILE A 92 11.17 -4.19 0.00
CA ILE A 92 10.91 -4.07 -1.44
C ILE A 92 11.41 -2.73 -1.96
N PHE A 93 11.04 -1.65 -1.27
CA PHE A 93 11.39 -0.29 -1.67
C PHE A 93 12.91 -0.06 -1.63
N HIS A 94 13.58 -0.47 -0.56
CA HIS A 94 15.04 -0.34 -0.42
C HIS A 94 15.78 -1.15 -1.50
N ASN A 95 15.38 -2.41 -1.76
CA ASN A 95 15.98 -3.21 -2.81
C ASN A 95 15.73 -2.64 -4.21
N THR A 96 14.56 -2.03 -4.43
CA THR A 96 14.28 -1.31 -5.69
C THR A 96 15.13 -0.04 -5.79
N MET A 97 15.32 0.69 -4.69
CA MET A 97 16.14 1.90 -4.63
C MET A 97 17.60 1.60 -4.96
N LYS A 98 18.17 0.46 -4.50
CA LYS A 98 19.54 0.04 -4.85
C LYS A 98 19.78 -0.06 -6.37
N ASN A 99 18.71 -0.22 -7.17
CA ASN A 99 18.76 -0.29 -8.63
C ASN A 99 18.18 0.98 -9.31
N TYR A 100 17.98 2.05 -8.54
CA TYR A 100 17.44 3.30 -9.08
C TYR A 100 18.49 4.03 -9.92
N LYS A 101 18.11 4.42 -11.14
CA LYS A 101 19.05 4.96 -12.14
C LYS A 101 19.67 6.32 -11.77
N CYS A 102 19.05 7.06 -10.87
CA CYS A 102 19.52 8.38 -10.43
C CYS A 102 20.06 8.32 -9.00
N LEU A 103 20.78 7.25 -8.63
CA LEU A 103 21.57 7.23 -7.40
C LEU A 103 22.85 8.02 -7.57
N THR A 104 23.31 8.60 -6.48
CA THR A 104 24.63 9.22 -6.38
C THR A 104 25.33 8.78 -5.09
N ASN A 105 26.66 8.62 -5.18
CA ASN A 105 27.52 8.40 -4.01
C ASN A 105 28.02 9.72 -3.42
N ASP A 106 27.79 10.85 -4.11
CA ASP A 106 28.11 12.17 -3.62
C ASP A 106 26.84 12.84 -3.08
N SER A 107 26.76 12.95 -1.75
CA SER A 107 25.63 13.56 -1.07
C SER A 107 25.43 15.04 -1.43
N SER A 108 26.48 15.74 -1.90
CA SER A 108 26.39 17.14 -2.30
C SER A 108 25.56 17.35 -3.57
N LEU A 109 25.52 16.35 -4.45
CA LEU A 109 24.73 16.36 -5.67
C LEU A 109 23.28 15.89 -5.46
N ALA A 110 22.97 15.36 -4.26
CA ALA A 110 21.66 14.77 -4.00
C ALA A 110 20.56 15.82 -3.87
N SER A 111 19.46 15.59 -4.58
CA SER A 111 18.20 16.32 -4.41
C SER A 111 17.41 15.82 -3.21
N ALA A 112 17.56 14.57 -2.85
CA ALA A 112 16.94 13.94 -1.70
C ALA A 112 17.85 12.88 -1.08
N ILE A 113 17.64 12.61 0.21
CA ILE A 113 18.42 11.64 0.98
C ILE A 113 17.49 10.56 1.53
N TYR A 114 17.74 9.33 1.14
CA TYR A 114 16.96 8.18 1.61
C TYR A 114 17.58 7.60 2.87
N VAL A 115 16.75 7.41 3.89
CA VAL A 115 17.09 6.78 5.17
C VAL A 115 16.53 5.35 5.18
N PRO A 116 17.33 4.30 4.90
CA PRO A 116 16.85 2.94 4.76
C PRO A 116 16.69 2.22 6.12
N TYR A 117 15.89 2.78 7.02
CA TYR A 117 15.53 2.18 8.29
C TYR A 117 14.24 1.38 8.14
N TYR A 118 14.26 0.10 8.50
CA TYR A 118 13.11 -0.79 8.47
C TYR A 118 12.27 -0.65 9.76
N ALA A 119 11.72 0.53 9.93
CA ALA A 119 11.00 0.92 11.14
C ALA A 119 9.76 0.05 11.42
N GLY A 120 9.08 -0.39 10.37
CA GLY A 120 7.90 -1.23 10.49
C GLY A 120 8.23 -2.66 10.92
N LEU A 121 9.36 -3.21 10.45
CA LEU A 121 9.85 -4.50 10.90
C LEU A 121 10.40 -4.40 12.33
N ASP A 122 11.14 -3.33 12.64
CA ASP A 122 11.69 -3.10 13.97
C ASP A 122 10.57 -3.00 15.03
N VAL A 123 9.58 -2.12 14.83
CA VAL A 123 8.47 -2.01 15.79
C VAL A 123 7.64 -3.28 15.89
N GLY A 124 7.55 -4.06 14.80
CA GLY A 124 6.80 -5.31 14.73
C GLY A 124 7.20 -6.31 15.82
N GLN A 125 8.48 -6.35 16.19
CA GLN A 125 9.02 -7.21 17.25
C GLN A 125 8.40 -6.93 18.62
N TYR A 126 7.97 -5.68 18.85
CA TYR A 126 7.62 -5.17 20.18
C TYR A 126 6.14 -4.80 20.36
N LEU A 127 5.33 -4.90 19.31
CA LEU A 127 3.91 -4.52 19.39
C LEU A 127 3.08 -5.42 20.30
N TRP A 128 3.54 -6.66 20.48
CA TRP A 128 2.87 -7.64 21.33
C TRP A 128 3.88 -8.29 22.28
N GLY A 129 3.57 -8.39 23.55
CA GLY A 129 4.43 -9.08 24.51
C GLY A 129 4.83 -8.22 25.72
N GLY A 130 4.26 -7.03 25.88
CA GLY A 130 4.45 -6.23 27.10
C GLY A 130 5.84 -5.61 27.22
N PHE A 131 6.49 -5.29 26.11
CA PHE A 131 7.79 -4.64 26.13
C PHE A 131 7.72 -3.22 26.65
N ASN A 132 8.69 -2.83 27.45
CA ASN A 132 8.83 -1.46 27.96
C ASN A 132 8.99 -0.46 26.83
N VAL A 133 8.45 0.76 26.99
CA VAL A 133 8.58 1.84 26.02
C VAL A 133 10.03 2.22 25.74
N SER A 134 10.95 2.07 26.72
CA SER A 134 12.38 2.31 26.53
C SER A 134 13.00 1.38 25.49
N ILE A 135 12.60 0.09 25.47
CA ILE A 135 13.03 -0.90 24.50
C ILE A 135 12.46 -0.57 23.12
N ARG A 136 11.15 -0.32 23.06
CA ARG A 136 10.46 0.00 21.81
C ARG A 136 10.97 1.27 21.12
N ASP A 137 11.43 2.26 21.90
CA ASP A 137 11.92 3.53 21.39
C ASP A 137 13.44 3.57 21.20
N ALA A 138 14.18 2.51 21.54
CA ALA A 138 15.63 2.52 21.50
C ALA A 138 16.18 2.79 20.10
N SER A 139 15.83 1.97 19.12
CA SER A 139 16.28 2.13 17.73
C SER A 139 15.84 3.46 17.11
N PRO A 140 14.57 3.91 17.21
CA PRO A 140 14.15 5.22 16.76
C PRO A 140 14.97 6.38 17.33
N LYS A 141 15.22 6.40 18.64
CA LYS A 141 15.99 7.45 19.31
C LYS A 141 17.45 7.44 18.87
N GLU A 142 18.04 6.27 18.73
CA GLU A 142 19.41 6.13 18.28
C GLU A 142 19.57 6.60 16.82
N LEU A 143 18.64 6.22 15.93
CA LEU A 143 18.62 6.66 14.55
C LEU A 143 18.59 8.19 14.43
N VAL A 144 17.65 8.85 15.09
CA VAL A 144 17.53 10.30 14.97
C VAL A 144 18.73 11.04 15.58
N LYS A 145 19.31 10.51 16.66
CA LYS A 145 20.56 11.03 17.23
C LYS A 145 21.71 10.90 16.25
N TRP A 146 21.84 9.79 15.55
CA TRP A 146 22.84 9.58 14.51
C TRP A 146 22.61 10.53 13.33
N LEU A 147 21.38 10.64 12.82
CA LEU A 147 21.03 11.55 11.72
C LEU A 147 21.39 13.00 12.03
N ALA A 148 21.06 13.49 13.22
CA ALA A 148 21.35 14.87 13.64
C ALA A 148 22.85 15.23 13.63
N GLN A 149 23.74 14.24 13.70
CA GLN A 149 25.20 14.42 13.65
C GLN A 149 25.74 14.49 12.21
N GLN A 150 24.98 14.01 11.21
CA GLN A 150 25.45 13.96 9.85
C GLN A 150 25.56 15.33 9.19
N PRO A 151 26.59 15.58 8.36
CA PRO A 151 26.73 16.86 7.65
C PRO A 151 25.56 17.12 6.69
N GLU A 152 25.03 16.07 6.06
CA GLU A 152 23.86 16.13 5.18
C GLU A 152 22.62 16.66 5.92
N TRP A 153 22.41 16.21 7.16
CA TRP A 153 21.29 16.65 7.99
C TRP A 153 21.31 18.17 8.20
N LYS A 154 22.50 18.73 8.47
CA LYS A 154 22.67 20.15 8.79
C LYS A 154 22.33 21.09 7.63
N ARG A 155 22.34 20.59 6.38
CA ARG A 155 22.03 21.42 5.20
C ARG A 155 20.59 21.95 5.21
N MET A 156 19.63 21.10 5.56
CA MET A 156 18.21 21.44 5.57
C MET A 156 17.47 20.95 6.82
N TRP A 157 18.20 20.58 7.86
CA TRP A 157 17.65 20.06 9.12
C TRP A 157 16.69 18.86 8.89
N GLY A 158 17.04 17.97 7.95
CA GLY A 158 16.29 16.79 7.60
C GLY A 158 15.12 16.99 6.64
N ARG A 159 14.87 18.22 6.15
CA ARG A 159 13.74 18.48 5.23
C ARG A 159 13.92 17.90 3.83
N ASP A 160 15.16 17.58 3.45
CA ASP A 160 15.52 16.85 2.23
C ASP A 160 15.68 15.33 2.44
N HIS A 161 15.41 14.86 3.66
CA HIS A 161 15.45 13.43 4.00
C HIS A 161 14.08 12.79 3.89
N PHE A 162 14.07 11.53 3.51
CA PHE A 162 12.85 10.71 3.50
C PHE A 162 13.13 9.26 3.93
N MET A 163 12.11 8.63 4.48
CA MET A 163 12.11 7.20 4.80
C MET A 163 10.82 6.54 4.30
N VAL A 164 10.85 5.22 4.20
CA VAL A 164 9.68 4.40 3.87
C VAL A 164 9.38 3.48 5.04
N VAL A 165 8.11 3.39 5.41
CA VAL A 165 7.66 2.61 6.56
C VAL A 165 6.55 1.65 6.12
N GLY A 166 6.74 0.37 6.38
CA GLY A 166 5.85 -0.72 5.95
C GLY A 166 4.62 -0.92 6.85
N ARG A 167 4.30 0.05 7.73
CA ARG A 167 3.18 -0.01 8.67
C ARG A 167 2.35 1.27 8.66
N VAL A 168 1.24 1.23 9.38
CA VAL A 168 0.33 2.38 9.55
C VAL A 168 0.93 3.42 10.49
N GLY A 169 0.65 4.72 10.27
CA GLY A 169 1.27 5.80 11.02
C GLY A 169 1.01 5.78 12.52
N TRP A 170 -0.11 5.21 12.98
CA TRP A 170 -0.41 5.14 14.41
C TRP A 170 0.49 4.17 15.18
N ASP A 171 1.14 3.18 14.55
CA ASP A 171 2.17 2.33 15.16
C ASP A 171 3.40 3.13 15.64
N PHE A 172 3.57 4.37 15.18
CA PHE A 172 4.73 5.23 15.45
C PHE A 172 4.39 6.54 16.17
N ARG A 173 3.16 6.65 16.71
CA ARG A 173 2.64 7.89 17.29
C ARG A 173 2.20 7.76 18.74
N ARG A 174 2.85 6.88 19.50
CA ARG A 174 2.59 6.76 20.93
C ARG A 174 2.90 8.09 21.64
N ARG A 175 1.92 8.63 22.36
CA ARG A 175 1.98 9.94 23.01
C ARG A 175 2.45 9.90 24.46
N THR A 176 2.31 8.76 25.11
CA THR A 176 2.60 8.60 26.55
C THR A 176 3.85 7.76 26.80
N GLU A 177 4.31 7.69 28.04
CA GLU A 177 5.36 6.79 28.50
C GLU A 177 4.78 5.53 29.19
N ASN A 178 3.48 5.26 29.02
CA ASN A 178 2.87 4.07 29.54
C ASN A 178 3.25 2.84 28.68
N ASN A 179 3.71 1.78 29.33
CA ASN A 179 4.09 0.51 28.68
C ASN A 179 2.89 -0.20 28.02
N ASP A 180 1.68 0.06 28.50
CA ASP A 180 0.45 -0.52 27.91
C ASP A 180 0.01 0.19 26.64
N ASP A 181 0.53 1.39 26.35
CA ASP A 181 0.20 2.11 25.14
C ASP A 181 0.91 1.54 23.92
N TRP A 182 0.20 1.59 22.78
CA TRP A 182 0.62 1.00 21.53
C TRP A 182 1.75 1.73 20.84
N GLY A 183 2.68 0.98 20.22
CA GLY A 183 3.63 1.49 19.25
C GLY A 183 4.84 2.21 19.83
N THR A 184 5.53 2.96 18.97
CA THR A 184 6.72 3.78 19.28
C THR A 184 6.45 5.27 19.14
N LYS A 185 7.43 6.10 19.50
CA LYS A 185 7.39 7.57 19.34
C LYS A 185 8.08 8.07 18.08
N LEU A 186 8.54 7.22 17.17
CA LEU A 186 9.36 7.61 16.02
C LEU A 186 8.85 8.89 15.34
N MET A 187 7.57 8.92 14.94
CA MET A 187 7.00 10.05 14.20
C MET A 187 6.68 11.28 15.04
N LEU A 188 6.89 11.20 16.36
CA LEU A 188 6.77 12.33 17.29
C LEU A 188 8.13 12.94 17.67
N LEU A 189 9.24 12.27 17.34
CA LEU A 189 10.58 12.82 17.55
C LEU A 189 10.78 14.06 16.68
N PRO A 190 11.42 15.13 17.20
CA PRO A 190 11.61 16.39 16.46
C PRO A 190 12.25 16.20 15.09
N GLU A 191 13.26 15.36 15.00
CA GLU A 191 13.99 15.08 13.77
C GLU A 191 13.07 14.36 12.76
N ALA A 192 12.33 13.35 13.19
CA ALA A 192 11.43 12.62 12.31
C ALA A 192 10.30 13.51 11.75
N ARG A 193 9.88 14.55 12.47
CA ARG A 193 8.89 15.51 11.98
C ARG A 193 9.41 16.39 10.83
N ASN A 194 10.73 16.57 10.73
CA ASN A 194 11.34 17.30 9.63
C ASN A 194 11.43 16.46 8.36
N MET A 195 11.60 15.15 8.48
CA MET A 195 11.68 14.24 7.33
C MET A 195 10.32 14.05 6.67
N SER A 196 10.35 13.64 5.41
CA SER A 196 9.18 13.13 4.71
C SER A 196 9.09 11.61 4.90
N ILE A 197 7.92 11.11 5.31
CA ILE A 197 7.71 9.70 5.61
C ILE A 197 6.68 9.13 4.65
N MET A 198 7.09 8.16 3.84
CA MET A 198 6.19 7.37 3.00
C MET A 198 5.76 6.11 3.76
N LEU A 199 4.46 5.79 3.75
CA LEU A 199 3.90 4.71 4.54
C LEU A 199 2.61 4.15 3.93
N ILE A 200 2.12 3.02 4.46
CA ILE A 200 0.90 2.39 3.92
C ILE A 200 -0.40 3.07 4.36
N GLU A 201 -0.41 3.81 5.46
CA GLU A 201 -1.54 4.61 5.93
C GLU A 201 -1.05 5.79 6.76
N SER A 202 -1.45 6.99 6.37
CA SER A 202 -1.12 8.22 7.08
C SER A 202 -2.09 8.51 8.23
N GLY A 203 -1.53 8.94 9.36
CA GLY A 203 -2.26 9.54 10.48
C GLY A 203 -2.09 11.06 10.55
N SER A 204 -1.26 11.65 9.70
CA SER A 204 -1.00 13.11 9.65
C SER A 204 -0.77 13.55 8.20
N LYS A 205 -1.24 14.74 7.87
CA LYS A 205 -1.09 15.32 6.52
C LYS A 205 0.14 16.22 6.37
N VAL A 206 0.97 16.35 7.39
CA VAL A 206 2.08 17.31 7.40
C VAL A 206 3.31 16.77 6.68
N ASN A 207 3.77 15.59 7.08
CA ASN A 207 5.00 14.98 6.56
C ASN A 207 4.85 13.48 6.23
N GLU A 208 3.61 12.96 6.26
CA GLU A 208 3.28 11.58 5.93
C GLU A 208 2.61 11.49 4.57
N PHE A 209 3.10 10.60 3.71
CA PHE A 209 2.67 10.45 2.32
C PHE A 209 2.32 8.99 2.05
N PRO A 210 1.02 8.65 2.04
CA PRO A 210 0.61 7.27 1.81
C PRO A 210 0.95 6.79 0.41
N ILE A 211 1.55 5.59 0.36
CA ILE A 211 1.84 4.86 -0.88
C ILE A 211 1.19 3.48 -0.82
N PRO A 212 0.91 2.84 -1.96
CA PRO A 212 0.19 1.58 -1.99
C PRO A 212 0.82 0.48 -1.14
N TYR A 213 -0.02 -0.34 -0.50
CA TYR A 213 0.42 -1.63 0.03
C TYR A 213 1.01 -2.48 -1.09
N PRO A 214 2.07 -3.28 -0.84
CA PRO A 214 2.53 -4.22 -1.84
C PRO A 214 1.45 -5.28 -2.12
N THR A 215 1.18 -5.50 -3.40
CA THR A 215 0.28 -6.56 -3.88
C THR A 215 1.06 -7.87 -4.06
N TYR A 216 0.45 -8.84 -4.69
CA TYR A 216 1.11 -10.13 -5.00
C TYR A 216 1.75 -10.18 -6.39
N PHE A 217 1.58 -9.13 -7.20
CA PHE A 217 2.06 -9.07 -8.58
C PHE A 217 3.24 -8.12 -8.74
N HIS A 218 4.40 -8.68 -9.10
CA HIS A 218 5.68 -7.98 -9.21
C HIS A 218 6.32 -8.26 -10.59
N PRO A 219 5.87 -7.54 -11.63
CA PRO A 219 6.34 -7.77 -12.99
C PRO A 219 7.80 -7.36 -13.15
N SER A 220 8.51 -8.10 -14.02
CA SER A 220 9.87 -7.79 -14.45
C SER A 220 9.93 -7.04 -15.78
N LYS A 221 8.84 -7.04 -16.54
CA LYS A 221 8.75 -6.44 -17.89
C LYS A 221 7.37 -5.83 -18.13
N ASP A 222 7.30 -4.76 -18.90
CA ASP A 222 6.06 -4.09 -19.32
C ASP A 222 5.04 -5.06 -19.92
N LYS A 223 5.52 -6.02 -20.72
CA LYS A 223 4.69 -7.06 -21.35
C LYS A 223 3.81 -7.82 -20.34
N GLU A 224 4.31 -8.08 -19.15
CA GLU A 224 3.58 -8.81 -18.10
C GLU A 224 2.43 -7.96 -17.55
N VAL A 225 2.65 -6.67 -17.38
CA VAL A 225 1.62 -5.71 -16.98
C VAL A 225 0.51 -5.63 -18.03
N PHE A 226 0.88 -5.48 -19.32
CA PHE A 226 -0.09 -5.41 -20.40
C PHE A 226 -0.88 -6.70 -20.57
N GLN A 227 -0.24 -7.85 -20.41
CA GLN A 227 -0.92 -9.16 -20.43
C GLN A 227 -1.93 -9.26 -19.30
N TRP A 228 -1.57 -8.78 -18.09
CA TRP A 228 -2.46 -8.78 -16.95
C TRP A 228 -3.65 -7.83 -17.16
N GLN A 229 -3.41 -6.60 -17.59
CA GLN A 229 -4.49 -5.65 -17.93
C GLN A 229 -5.44 -6.22 -18.98
N LYS A 230 -4.91 -6.82 -20.05
CA LYS A 230 -5.72 -7.48 -21.10
C LYS A 230 -6.55 -8.63 -20.55
N LYS A 231 -6.00 -9.41 -19.60
CA LYS A 231 -6.75 -10.48 -18.91
C LYS A 231 -7.88 -9.88 -18.08
N MET A 232 -7.64 -8.83 -17.30
CA MET A 232 -8.65 -8.21 -16.42
C MET A 232 -9.82 -7.59 -17.17
N ILE A 233 -9.60 -7.11 -18.39
CA ILE A 233 -10.66 -6.64 -19.27
C ILE A 233 -11.60 -7.77 -19.68
N LYS A 234 -11.05 -8.96 -19.99
CA LYS A 234 -11.77 -10.09 -20.58
C LYS A 234 -12.43 -11.01 -19.55
N VAL A 235 -12.04 -10.92 -18.28
CA VAL A 235 -12.51 -11.87 -17.27
C VAL A 235 -14.02 -11.71 -17.02
N LYS A 236 -14.75 -12.83 -16.99
CA LYS A 236 -16.18 -12.86 -16.66
C LYS A 236 -16.38 -12.68 -15.16
N ARG A 237 -17.40 -11.90 -14.77
CA ARG A 237 -17.71 -11.55 -13.38
C ARG A 237 -19.14 -11.94 -13.04
N PRO A 238 -19.36 -13.21 -12.65
CA PRO A 238 -20.71 -13.71 -12.37
C PRO A 238 -21.34 -13.11 -11.11
N TYR A 239 -20.54 -12.57 -10.20
CA TYR A 239 -21.03 -11.96 -8.96
C TYR A 239 -21.09 -10.44 -9.06
N LEU A 240 -22.15 -9.84 -8.53
CA LEU A 240 -22.29 -8.39 -8.45
C LEU A 240 -21.23 -7.83 -7.50
N PHE A 241 -21.04 -8.46 -6.34
CA PHE A 241 -20.05 -8.00 -5.37
C PHE A 241 -19.40 -9.16 -4.60
N SER A 242 -18.28 -8.88 -3.94
CA SER A 242 -17.60 -9.81 -3.06
C SER A 242 -17.06 -9.13 -1.81
N PHE A 243 -16.85 -9.94 -0.79
CA PHE A 243 -16.12 -9.57 0.41
C PHE A 243 -15.13 -10.67 0.78
N ALA A 244 -13.88 -10.27 1.11
CA ALA A 244 -12.88 -11.14 1.69
C ALA A 244 -12.52 -10.60 3.07
N GLY A 245 -12.82 -11.34 4.14
CA GLY A 245 -12.55 -10.89 5.49
C GLY A 245 -13.16 -11.75 6.58
N ALA A 246 -12.75 -11.47 7.83
CA ALA A 246 -13.29 -12.08 9.04
C ALA A 246 -14.32 -11.17 9.72
N PRO A 247 -15.28 -11.72 10.44
CA PRO A 247 -16.09 -10.96 11.36
C PRO A 247 -15.20 -10.33 12.45
N ARG A 248 -15.68 -9.24 13.04
CA ARG A 248 -15.03 -8.63 14.20
C ARG A 248 -15.81 -9.00 15.44
N PRO A 249 -15.14 -9.48 16.53
CA PRO A 249 -15.80 -9.63 17.81
C PRO A 249 -16.38 -8.28 18.25
N ASN A 250 -17.51 -8.31 18.92
CA ASN A 250 -18.22 -7.12 19.39
C ASN A 250 -17.31 -6.32 20.33
N SER A 251 -16.79 -5.20 19.88
CA SER A 251 -16.46 -4.10 20.79
C SER A 251 -17.79 -3.54 21.31
N ASN A 252 -17.88 -3.26 22.58
CA ASN A 252 -19.06 -2.95 23.40
C ASN A 252 -20.13 -1.95 22.91
N SER A 253 -20.19 -1.63 21.62
CA SER A 253 -21.24 -0.78 21.05
C SER A 253 -21.43 -1.07 19.58
N SER A 254 -22.64 -1.50 19.21
CA SER A 254 -23.18 -1.67 17.87
C SER A 254 -22.43 -2.66 16.95
N SER A 255 -23.18 -3.33 16.11
CA SER A 255 -22.66 -4.30 15.15
C SER A 255 -21.51 -3.72 14.31
N SER A 256 -20.37 -4.44 14.25
CA SER A 256 -19.28 -4.12 13.34
C SER A 256 -19.84 -4.08 11.91
N ILE A 257 -19.43 -3.08 11.10
CA ILE A 257 -19.81 -3.02 9.68
C ILE A 257 -19.48 -4.33 8.95
N ARG A 258 -18.40 -5.01 9.31
CA ARG A 258 -18.02 -6.29 8.71
C ARG A 258 -19.04 -7.38 8.99
N ASN A 259 -19.58 -7.45 10.21
CA ASN A 259 -20.59 -8.43 10.57
C ASN A 259 -21.87 -8.20 9.75
N GLU A 260 -22.26 -6.94 9.54
CA GLU A 260 -23.42 -6.62 8.71
C GLU A 260 -23.18 -6.93 7.23
N ILE A 261 -22.00 -6.59 6.70
CA ILE A 261 -21.56 -6.96 5.33
C ILE A 261 -21.59 -8.48 5.13
N ILE A 262 -21.06 -9.25 6.08
CA ILE A 262 -21.06 -10.73 6.00
C ILE A 262 -22.50 -11.24 5.95
N LYS A 263 -23.40 -10.75 6.80
CA LYS A 263 -24.82 -11.11 6.80
C LYS A 263 -25.48 -10.81 5.47
N GLN A 264 -25.30 -9.61 4.93
CA GLN A 264 -25.87 -9.22 3.64
C GLN A 264 -25.29 -10.05 2.49
N CYS A 265 -23.99 -10.39 2.57
CA CYS A 265 -23.36 -11.24 1.55
C CYS A 265 -23.90 -12.67 1.60
N GLN A 266 -24.05 -13.26 2.79
CA GLN A 266 -24.60 -14.62 2.96
C GLN A 266 -26.05 -14.74 2.53
N SER A 267 -26.84 -13.68 2.67
CA SER A 267 -28.24 -13.64 2.23
C SER A 267 -28.43 -13.35 0.74
N SER A 268 -27.34 -13.03 0.01
CA SER A 268 -27.41 -12.65 -1.40
C SER A 268 -26.73 -13.66 -2.32
N ARG A 269 -27.46 -14.19 -3.30
CA ARG A 269 -26.88 -15.05 -4.36
C ARG A 269 -25.93 -14.29 -5.30
N SER A 270 -25.97 -12.97 -5.29
CA SER A 270 -25.10 -12.10 -6.10
C SER A 270 -23.79 -11.77 -5.42
N CYS A 271 -23.57 -12.23 -4.18
CA CYS A 271 -22.33 -12.01 -3.42
C CYS A 271 -21.45 -13.27 -3.39
N LYS A 272 -20.13 -13.04 -3.53
CA LYS A 272 -19.12 -14.06 -3.25
C LYS A 272 -18.38 -13.71 -1.95
N LEU A 273 -18.58 -14.51 -0.91
CA LEU A 273 -17.85 -14.37 0.36
C LEU A 273 -16.61 -15.25 0.36
N LEU A 274 -15.47 -14.69 0.76
CA LEU A 274 -14.29 -15.43 1.21
C LEU A 274 -14.17 -15.20 2.72
N SER A 275 -14.57 -16.20 3.50
CA SER A 275 -14.45 -16.16 4.96
C SER A 275 -12.99 -16.36 5.38
N CYS A 276 -12.53 -15.52 6.31
CA CYS A 276 -11.16 -15.58 6.84
C CYS A 276 -11.08 -16.25 8.22
N ASN A 277 -12.18 -16.85 8.69
CA ASN A 277 -12.26 -17.51 10.02
C ASN A 277 -12.23 -19.05 9.96
N ASP A 278 -12.15 -19.65 8.79
CA ASP A 278 -12.45 -21.08 8.59
C ASP A 278 -11.25 -22.00 8.92
N GLY A 279 -10.27 -21.52 9.68
CA GLY A 279 -9.04 -22.29 10.01
C GLY A 279 -8.11 -22.52 8.81
N HIS A 280 -8.53 -22.14 7.60
CA HIS A 280 -7.74 -22.17 6.39
C HIS A 280 -7.20 -20.77 6.09
N ASN A 281 -5.92 -20.68 5.76
CA ASN A 281 -5.26 -19.38 5.48
C ASN A 281 -5.59 -18.81 4.08
N TYR A 282 -6.83 -19.03 3.56
CA TYR A 282 -7.24 -18.62 2.22
C TYR A 282 -7.18 -17.11 1.97
N CYS A 283 -7.32 -16.32 3.02
CA CYS A 283 -7.27 -14.86 2.91
C CYS A 283 -5.85 -14.30 2.73
N ASN A 284 -4.83 -15.12 3.00
CA ASN A 284 -3.43 -14.80 2.73
C ASN A 284 -2.91 -15.56 1.48
N ASP A 285 -3.76 -16.37 0.85
CA ASP A 285 -3.42 -17.06 -0.39
C ASP A 285 -3.70 -16.16 -1.60
N PRO A 286 -2.67 -15.76 -2.36
CA PRO A 286 -2.81 -14.92 -3.53
C PRO A 286 -3.78 -15.46 -4.58
N VAL A 287 -3.84 -16.78 -4.76
CA VAL A 287 -4.69 -17.43 -5.76
C VAL A 287 -6.17 -17.30 -5.37
N HIS A 288 -6.50 -17.61 -4.10
CA HIS A 288 -7.88 -17.56 -3.61
C HIS A 288 -8.41 -16.12 -3.59
N VAL A 289 -7.66 -15.18 -3.06
CA VAL A 289 -8.05 -13.76 -3.01
C VAL A 289 -8.27 -13.21 -4.43
N THR A 290 -7.31 -13.47 -5.32
CA THR A 290 -7.41 -13.00 -6.71
C THR A 290 -8.63 -13.61 -7.43
N LYS A 291 -8.91 -14.90 -7.27
CA LYS A 291 -10.09 -15.56 -7.87
C LYS A 291 -11.40 -14.93 -7.41
N VAL A 292 -11.53 -14.63 -6.11
CA VAL A 292 -12.75 -14.00 -5.58
C VAL A 292 -12.93 -12.61 -6.16
N PHE A 293 -11.89 -11.78 -6.18
CA PHE A 293 -11.99 -10.43 -6.72
C PHE A 293 -12.15 -10.40 -8.25
N GLN A 294 -11.51 -11.29 -8.99
CA GLN A 294 -11.74 -11.43 -10.43
C GLN A 294 -13.16 -11.83 -10.78
N SER A 295 -13.83 -12.60 -9.94
CA SER A 295 -15.18 -13.09 -10.20
C SER A 295 -16.29 -12.07 -9.92
N SER A 296 -15.97 -10.88 -9.39
CA SER A 296 -16.92 -9.88 -8.91
C SER A 296 -16.77 -8.54 -9.61
N VAL A 297 -17.90 -7.84 -9.79
CA VAL A 297 -17.90 -6.47 -10.35
C VAL A 297 -17.41 -5.47 -9.30
N PHE A 298 -17.94 -5.58 -8.07
CA PHE A 298 -17.62 -4.72 -6.94
C PHE A 298 -16.95 -5.51 -5.81
N CYS A 299 -15.95 -4.92 -5.16
CA CYS A 299 -15.24 -5.53 -4.03
C CYS A 299 -15.34 -4.64 -2.80
N LEU A 300 -15.98 -5.16 -1.73
CA LEU A 300 -16.25 -4.39 -0.52
C LEU A 300 -14.98 -4.21 0.30
N GLN A 301 -14.67 -2.97 0.68
CA GLN A 301 -13.46 -2.58 1.41
C GLN A 301 -13.83 -1.83 2.71
N PRO A 302 -14.47 -2.51 3.70
CA PRO A 302 -14.79 -1.87 4.97
C PRO A 302 -13.51 -1.63 5.79
N PRO A 303 -13.50 -0.62 6.67
CA PRO A 303 -12.44 -0.44 7.66
C PRO A 303 -12.17 -1.70 8.49
N GLY A 304 -10.94 -1.82 8.98
CA GLY A 304 -10.52 -2.86 9.90
C GLY A 304 -10.06 -2.27 11.23
N ASP A 305 -8.82 -2.60 11.63
CA ASP A 305 -8.14 -1.95 12.75
C ASP A 305 -7.77 -0.51 12.36
N SER A 306 -7.56 -0.28 11.08
CA SER A 306 -7.35 1.02 10.48
C SER A 306 -8.26 1.23 9.27
N PHE A 307 -8.27 2.43 8.70
CA PHE A 307 -9.16 2.79 7.59
C PHE A 307 -8.74 2.14 6.27
N THR A 308 -7.44 1.99 6.04
CA THR A 308 -6.91 1.45 4.78
C THR A 308 -6.71 -0.05 4.85
N ARG A 309 -6.60 -0.68 3.70
CA ARG A 309 -6.44 -2.13 3.58
C ARG A 309 -5.64 -2.49 2.33
N ARG A 310 -4.80 -3.53 2.46
CA ARG A 310 -4.14 -4.16 1.33
C ARG A 310 -5.14 -4.63 0.27
N SER A 311 -6.27 -5.20 0.70
CA SER A 311 -7.31 -5.72 -0.21
C SER A 311 -7.89 -4.67 -1.16
N THR A 312 -7.75 -3.38 -0.86
CA THR A 312 -8.07 -2.29 -1.80
C THR A 312 -7.22 -2.40 -3.06
N PHE A 313 -5.92 -2.59 -2.92
CA PHE A 313 -4.99 -2.71 -4.04
C PHE A 313 -5.11 -4.05 -4.74
N ASP A 314 -5.32 -5.13 -3.99
CA ASP A 314 -5.60 -6.45 -4.57
C ASP A 314 -6.89 -6.46 -5.39
N SER A 315 -7.93 -5.70 -4.97
CA SER A 315 -9.17 -5.54 -5.74
C SER A 315 -8.95 -4.76 -7.04
N ILE A 316 -8.21 -3.65 -6.99
CA ILE A 316 -7.84 -2.86 -8.18
C ILE A 316 -7.00 -3.72 -9.13
N LEU A 317 -6.01 -4.44 -8.62
CA LEU A 317 -5.18 -5.37 -9.39
C LEU A 317 -6.04 -6.43 -10.10
N ALA A 318 -7.06 -6.95 -9.43
CA ALA A 318 -8.00 -7.91 -9.99
C ALA A 318 -9.06 -7.29 -10.92
N GLY A 319 -9.01 -5.98 -11.20
CA GLY A 319 -9.97 -5.26 -12.03
C GLY A 319 -11.38 -5.19 -11.43
N CYS A 320 -11.51 -5.30 -10.10
CA CYS A 320 -12.74 -5.23 -9.33
C CYS A 320 -12.93 -3.82 -8.77
N ILE A 321 -14.10 -3.22 -8.91
CA ILE A 321 -14.38 -1.86 -8.44
C ILE A 321 -14.46 -1.85 -6.92
N PRO A 322 -13.56 -1.15 -6.20
CA PRO A 322 -13.63 -1.07 -4.75
C PRO A 322 -14.86 -0.30 -4.29
N VAL A 323 -15.49 -0.77 -3.22
CA VAL A 323 -16.59 -0.08 -2.53
C VAL A 323 -16.07 0.35 -1.17
N PHE A 324 -15.95 1.65 -0.95
CA PHE A 324 -15.47 2.22 0.31
C PHE A 324 -16.63 2.63 1.21
N PHE A 325 -16.39 2.54 2.52
CA PHE A 325 -17.37 2.88 3.56
C PHE A 325 -16.91 4.06 4.43
N HIS A 326 -15.66 4.47 4.29
CA HIS A 326 -15.08 5.62 4.98
C HIS A 326 -14.17 6.40 4.04
N PRO A 327 -14.17 7.76 4.07
CA PRO A 327 -13.34 8.58 3.18
C PRO A 327 -11.83 8.32 3.34
N GLU A 328 -11.37 8.06 4.57
CA GLU A 328 -9.96 7.77 4.87
C GLU A 328 -9.49 6.41 4.34
N SER A 329 -10.40 5.58 3.79
CA SER A 329 -9.98 4.30 3.19
C SER A 329 -9.14 4.48 1.92
N ALA A 330 -9.34 5.58 1.16
CA ALA A 330 -8.59 5.87 -0.04
C ALA A 330 -8.56 7.34 -0.44
N TYR A 331 -9.66 8.10 -0.28
CA TYR A 331 -9.84 9.42 -0.91
C TYR A 331 -8.90 10.49 -0.35
N ASN A 332 -8.53 10.40 0.92
CA ASN A 332 -7.57 11.27 1.59
C ASN A 332 -6.17 10.66 1.69
N GLN A 333 -6.02 9.42 1.18
CA GLN A 333 -4.77 8.67 1.11
C GLN A 333 -4.31 8.59 -0.37
N TYR A 334 -3.12 8.08 -0.62
CA TYR A 334 -2.62 7.68 -1.94
C TYR A 334 -2.75 8.73 -3.07
N LEU A 335 -2.69 10.03 -2.74
CA LEU A 335 -2.96 11.13 -3.68
C LEU A 335 -1.98 11.19 -4.87
N TRP A 336 -0.81 10.57 -4.76
CA TRP A 336 0.11 10.44 -5.88
C TRP A 336 -0.27 9.31 -6.84
N HIS A 337 -0.97 8.27 -6.34
CA HIS A 337 -1.21 7.02 -7.04
C HIS A 337 -2.62 6.90 -7.60
N LEU A 338 -3.61 7.39 -6.87
CA LEU A 338 -5.03 7.30 -7.23
C LEU A 338 -5.59 8.65 -7.71
N PRO A 339 -6.61 8.65 -8.58
CA PRO A 339 -7.27 9.87 -9.01
C PRO A 339 -7.90 10.62 -7.83
N ARG A 340 -7.87 11.96 -7.87
CA ARG A 340 -8.55 12.79 -6.88
C ARG A 340 -10.07 12.60 -6.89
N ASN A 341 -10.64 12.33 -8.07
CA ASN A 341 -12.07 12.02 -8.19
C ASN A 341 -12.29 10.54 -7.85
N GLY A 342 -12.69 10.26 -6.62
CA GLY A 342 -12.96 8.90 -6.13
C GLY A 342 -14.04 8.16 -6.91
N SER A 343 -15.06 8.87 -7.43
CA SER A 343 -16.15 8.24 -8.19
C SER A 343 -15.72 7.73 -9.56
N SER A 344 -14.53 8.13 -10.04
CA SER A 344 -14.00 7.61 -11.31
C SER A 344 -13.54 6.14 -11.22
N TYR A 345 -13.24 5.63 -10.02
CA TYR A 345 -12.70 4.28 -9.84
C TYR A 345 -13.35 3.47 -8.70
N SER A 346 -14.31 4.05 -7.96
CA SER A 346 -14.89 3.40 -6.78
C SER A 346 -16.34 3.84 -6.54
N VAL A 347 -17.03 3.07 -5.69
CA VAL A 347 -18.35 3.45 -5.16
C VAL A 347 -18.21 3.76 -3.67
N TYR A 348 -18.89 4.80 -3.19
CA TYR A 348 -18.95 5.15 -1.78
C TYR A 348 -20.32 4.81 -1.20
N ILE A 349 -20.33 4.08 -0.08
CA ILE A 349 -21.52 3.82 0.74
C ILE A 349 -21.16 4.18 2.17
N GLN A 350 -21.90 5.09 2.78
CA GLN A 350 -21.60 5.53 4.13
C GLN A 350 -21.71 4.38 5.13
N GLU A 351 -20.69 4.18 5.97
CA GLU A 351 -20.62 3.09 6.95
C GLU A 351 -21.85 3.04 7.85
N ARG A 352 -22.29 4.21 8.34
CA ARG A 352 -23.44 4.35 9.21
C ARG A 352 -24.72 3.80 8.59
N ASP A 353 -24.96 4.06 7.30
CA ASP A 353 -26.18 3.63 6.62
C ASP A 353 -26.27 2.11 6.49
N VAL A 354 -25.10 1.45 6.33
CA VAL A 354 -25.04 -0.02 6.31
C VAL A 354 -25.26 -0.60 7.71
N LYS A 355 -24.61 -0.04 8.73
CA LYS A 355 -24.73 -0.49 10.14
C LYS A 355 -26.16 -0.33 10.66
N GLU A 356 -26.84 0.74 10.31
CA GLU A 356 -28.22 1.03 10.69
C GLU A 356 -29.25 0.36 9.74
N LYS A 357 -28.79 -0.46 8.78
CA LYS A 357 -29.62 -1.19 7.79
C LYS A 357 -30.51 -0.27 6.93
N ARG A 358 -30.11 1.00 6.76
CA ARG A 358 -30.80 1.93 5.86
C ARG A 358 -30.51 1.64 4.39
N VAL A 359 -29.36 1.01 4.13
CA VAL A 359 -28.91 0.67 2.78
C VAL A 359 -28.61 -0.82 2.69
N MET A 360 -29.29 -1.49 1.75
CA MET A 360 -28.95 -2.82 1.30
C MET A 360 -27.90 -2.73 0.20
N ILE A 361 -26.72 -3.31 0.42
CA ILE A 361 -25.58 -3.22 -0.50
C ILE A 361 -25.93 -3.74 -1.88
N ASN A 362 -26.65 -4.89 -1.95
CA ASN A 362 -27.07 -5.47 -3.21
C ASN A 362 -27.94 -4.51 -4.04
N GLU A 363 -28.91 -3.85 -3.40
CA GLU A 363 -29.78 -2.89 -4.08
C GLU A 363 -29.02 -1.66 -4.54
N LYS A 364 -28.17 -1.11 -3.68
CA LYS A 364 -27.37 0.08 -4.02
C LYS A 364 -26.46 -0.17 -5.21
N LEU A 365 -25.76 -1.30 -5.23
CA LEU A 365 -24.81 -1.64 -6.29
C LEU A 365 -25.52 -2.05 -7.60
N SER A 366 -26.70 -2.69 -7.54
CA SER A 366 -27.48 -3.05 -8.74
C SER A 366 -28.05 -1.84 -9.47
N ARG A 367 -28.18 -0.69 -8.77
CA ARG A 367 -28.67 0.58 -9.37
C ARG A 367 -27.57 1.39 -10.06
N VAL A 368 -26.28 1.03 -9.91
CA VAL A 368 -25.19 1.72 -10.62
C VAL A 368 -25.34 1.51 -12.11
N PRO A 369 -25.44 2.57 -12.94
CA PRO A 369 -25.60 2.44 -14.38
C PRO A 369 -24.48 1.63 -15.03
N LYS A 370 -24.82 0.77 -16.00
CA LYS A 370 -23.83 -0.05 -16.73
C LYS A 370 -22.73 0.79 -17.36
N SER A 371 -23.04 1.98 -17.87
CA SER A 371 -22.05 2.93 -18.43
C SER A 371 -21.04 3.37 -17.39
N GLU A 372 -21.48 3.66 -16.15
CA GLU A 372 -20.59 4.04 -15.06
C GLU A 372 -19.71 2.87 -14.60
N VAL A 373 -20.29 1.67 -14.48
CA VAL A 373 -19.53 0.44 -14.19
C VAL A 373 -18.42 0.24 -15.23
N LEU A 374 -18.72 0.41 -16.51
CA LEU A 374 -17.74 0.27 -17.59
C LEU A 374 -16.65 1.34 -17.51
N ALA A 375 -17.01 2.59 -17.22
CA ALA A 375 -16.07 3.69 -17.06
C ALA A 375 -15.14 3.43 -15.87
N MET A 376 -15.67 3.08 -14.70
CA MET A 376 -14.87 2.73 -13.52
C MET A 376 -13.94 1.53 -13.79
N ARG A 377 -14.42 0.48 -14.47
CA ARG A 377 -13.58 -0.68 -14.81
C ARG A 377 -12.43 -0.32 -15.74
N LYS A 378 -12.66 0.55 -16.74
CA LYS A 378 -11.58 1.07 -17.60
C LYS A 378 -10.53 1.79 -16.76
N GLU A 379 -10.98 2.66 -15.87
CA GLU A 379 -10.09 3.41 -15.00
C GLU A 379 -9.28 2.48 -14.09
N ILE A 380 -9.91 1.51 -13.42
CA ILE A 380 -9.22 0.55 -12.55
C ILE A 380 -8.14 -0.23 -13.29
N VAL A 381 -8.43 -0.72 -14.51
CA VAL A 381 -7.40 -1.41 -15.31
C VAL A 381 -6.25 -0.48 -15.67
N ARG A 382 -6.53 0.80 -15.94
CA ARG A 382 -5.51 1.83 -16.19
C ARG A 382 -4.66 2.10 -14.95
N LEU A 383 -5.23 2.00 -13.74
CA LEU A 383 -4.55 2.22 -12.47
C LEU A 383 -3.61 1.07 -12.07
N ILE A 384 -3.74 -0.14 -12.64
CA ILE A 384 -2.92 -1.30 -12.25
C ILE A 384 -1.42 -0.99 -12.17
N PRO A 385 -0.76 -0.37 -13.16
CA PRO A 385 0.66 -0.05 -13.07
C PRO A 385 0.99 0.82 -11.85
N ARG A 386 0.11 1.77 -11.53
CA ARG A 386 0.34 2.78 -10.49
C ARG A 386 0.28 2.24 -9.06
N ILE A 387 -0.19 0.99 -8.87
CA ILE A 387 -0.40 0.38 -7.54
C ILE A 387 0.43 -0.90 -7.32
N ILE A 388 1.26 -1.28 -8.27
CA ILE A 388 2.14 -2.43 -8.18
C ILE A 388 3.59 -1.98 -8.03
N TYR A 389 4.41 -2.81 -7.38
CA TYR A 389 5.86 -2.66 -7.33
C TYR A 389 6.49 -3.71 -8.23
N ARG A 390 7.36 -3.31 -9.17
CA ARG A 390 8.10 -4.24 -10.03
C ARG A 390 9.00 -5.16 -9.22
N TYR A 391 9.50 -6.22 -9.84
CA TYR A 391 10.57 -7.03 -9.26
C TYR A 391 11.79 -6.12 -9.01
N PRO A 392 12.35 -6.04 -7.78
CA PRO A 392 13.28 -4.97 -7.39
C PRO A 392 14.54 -4.84 -8.24
N SER A 393 15.09 -5.93 -8.77
CA SER A 393 16.27 -5.86 -9.66
C SER A 393 15.93 -5.71 -11.15
N SER A 394 14.64 -5.53 -11.49
CA SER A 394 14.20 -5.32 -12.87
C SER A 394 13.87 -3.86 -13.14
N ARG A 395 13.63 -3.56 -14.42
CA ARG A 395 13.23 -2.23 -14.88
C ARG A 395 12.06 -2.35 -15.85
N LEU A 396 11.04 -1.52 -15.65
CA LEU A 396 9.99 -1.30 -16.63
C LEU A 396 10.45 -0.15 -17.55
N GLU A 397 10.20 -0.29 -18.85
CA GLU A 397 10.75 0.65 -19.88
C GLU A 397 9.80 1.81 -20.14
N THR A 398 8.49 1.52 -20.25
CA THR A 398 7.47 2.50 -20.65
C THR A 398 6.42 2.76 -19.57
N ILE A 399 6.51 2.04 -18.44
CA ILE A 399 5.55 2.11 -17.33
C ILE A 399 6.25 2.68 -16.10
N GLU A 400 5.63 3.68 -15.45
CA GLU A 400 5.95 4.07 -14.09
C GLU A 400 5.12 3.21 -13.14
N ASP A 401 5.79 2.47 -12.25
CA ASP A 401 5.16 1.67 -11.20
C ASP A 401 4.93 2.49 -9.90
N ALA A 402 4.44 1.86 -8.86
CA ALA A 402 4.19 2.53 -7.59
C ALA A 402 5.47 3.12 -6.97
N PHE A 403 6.63 2.46 -7.15
CA PHE A 403 7.92 2.97 -6.69
C PHE A 403 8.31 4.25 -7.43
N ASP A 404 8.24 4.26 -8.77
CA ASP A 404 8.63 5.42 -9.58
C ASP A 404 7.75 6.64 -9.26
N ILE A 405 6.44 6.42 -9.09
CA ILE A 405 5.48 7.46 -8.71
C ILE A 405 5.77 8.00 -7.30
N ALA A 406 6.10 7.13 -6.36
CA ALA A 406 6.44 7.52 -4.99
C ALA A 406 7.73 8.35 -4.95
N VAL A 407 8.79 7.92 -5.66
CA VAL A 407 10.06 8.66 -5.76
C VAL A 407 9.84 10.03 -6.40
N LYS A 408 9.07 10.10 -7.48
CA LYS A 408 8.70 11.36 -8.14
C LYS A 408 7.92 12.29 -7.20
N GLY A 409 6.96 11.74 -6.47
CA GLY A 409 6.17 12.49 -5.49
C GLY A 409 7.03 13.07 -4.37
N ILE A 410 7.95 12.27 -3.82
CA ILE A 410 8.81 12.72 -2.73
C ILE A 410 9.85 13.75 -3.20
N LEU A 411 10.44 13.58 -4.38
CA LEU A 411 11.35 14.56 -4.96
C LEU A 411 10.67 15.92 -5.19
N GLY A 412 9.45 15.92 -5.73
CA GLY A 412 8.67 17.14 -5.89
C GLY A 412 8.32 17.81 -4.55
N ARG A 413 8.02 17.02 -3.51
CA ARG A 413 7.76 17.52 -2.15
C ARG A 413 9.00 18.18 -1.54
N ILE A 414 10.17 17.54 -1.66
CA ILE A 414 11.44 18.05 -1.13
C ILE A 414 11.87 19.32 -1.88
N GLU A 415 11.70 19.35 -3.18
CA GLU A 415 11.98 20.55 -3.98
C GLU A 415 11.13 21.75 -3.54
N ALA A 416 9.82 21.53 -3.30
CA ALA A 416 8.95 22.57 -2.76
C ALA A 416 9.40 23.04 -1.38
N ALA A 417 9.83 22.12 -0.49
CA ALA A 417 10.36 22.45 0.81
C ALA A 417 11.67 23.26 0.71
N ARG A 418 12.55 22.92 -0.25
CA ARG A 418 13.81 23.63 -0.51
C ARG A 418 13.57 25.06 -0.95
N ARG A 419 12.66 25.30 -1.88
CA ARG A 419 12.28 26.66 -2.33
C ARG A 419 11.79 27.53 -1.16
N ASN A 420 10.95 26.97 -0.30
CA ASN A 420 10.43 27.69 0.86
C ASN A 420 11.56 28.00 1.88
N PHE A 421 12.50 27.09 2.07
CA PHE A 421 13.63 27.27 2.96
C PHE A 421 14.57 28.38 2.50
N THR A 422 14.83 28.48 1.19
CA THR A 422 15.68 29.52 0.60
C THR A 422 15.02 30.90 0.70
N ASN A 423 13.71 30.99 0.44
CA ASN A 423 12.97 32.26 0.52
C ASN A 423 12.93 32.85 1.93
N VAL A 424 12.85 32.02 2.99
CA VAL A 424 12.87 32.49 4.38
C VAL A 424 14.22 33.08 4.75
N ASN A 425 15.32 32.51 4.25
CA ASN A 425 16.67 33.01 4.52
C ASN A 425 16.98 34.34 3.79
N TYR A 426 16.35 34.61 2.65
CA TYR A 426 16.46 35.90 1.95
C TYR A 426 15.65 37.04 2.59
N THR A 427 14.65 36.71 3.43
CA THR A 427 13.81 37.72 4.10
C THR A 427 14.38 38.13 5.46
N ILE A 428 15.43 37.45 5.96
CA ILE A 428 16.07 37.70 7.27
C ILE A 428 17.47 38.34 7.10
N SER A 429 17.99 38.40 5.88
CA SER A 429 19.22 39.08 5.49
C SER A 429 18.91 40.47 4.93
#